data_ba790ad68cd833dc24f06e52a5ab82ac
#
_entry.id   ba790ad68cd833dc24f06e52a5ab82ac
#
_cell.length_a   1.000
_cell.length_b   1.000
_cell.length_c   1.000
_cell.angle_alpha   90.00
_cell.angle_beta   90.00
_cell.angle_gamma   90.00
#
_symmetry.space_group_name_H-M   'P 1'
#
loop_
_entity.id
_entity.type
_entity.pdbx_description
1 polymer ?
#
loop_
_entity_poly.entity_id
_entity_poly.type
_entity_poly.pdbx_seq_one_letter_code
_entity_poly.pdbx_strand_id
1 'polypeptide(L)'
;MFHLENIQKAYKIAYKHARCAFEHKEYNKVFHWCRVCAQIAYQVNWIYCDDEIENLLVAVAEDEIKVNSLVPNPERICFYDAFFLDYRGLSLQYLRALLAAGKEVLVVCQNPLLDNSAAMQEELRENPRCHIVTLPPGQNSVERMHTIYSHITNFAPTALLMHLEPFSVEAIAAFSALRGVKRCQINLTDHAFWLGVKCLDFSLEFRNYGCTVSLEKRGIPADKIKLLPYYPVTGKEPFAGFPLPTTGKVIVVSGAVSYKIMGKNDTFFHLVKDILEQNPNVVFFFAGGGNLNKFKRFLQRHKLENRCGFLGARRDINEVIAHCDIYLATYPITGGLMSQYAAANGKPILAWNSSDLPINNLEEFVCIHRKTHLTITDFNEFSAEARHLVDDCNYRHERGELLRNAMENREYFEKNVAEF
;
A
#
# COMPACT_ATOMS: atom_id res chain seq x y z
N MET A 1 7.83 -20.84 17.32
CA MET A 1 6.58 -20.65 16.52
C MET A 1 5.45 -20.58 17.53
N PHE A 2 4.78 -19.45 17.68
CA PHE A 2 3.60 -19.36 18.57
C PHE A 2 2.48 -20.19 17.95
N HIS A 3 1.85 -21.07 18.74
CA HIS A 3 0.67 -21.79 18.27
C HIS A 3 -0.50 -20.83 18.09
N LEU A 4 -1.20 -20.90 16.96
CA LEU A 4 -2.33 -20.03 16.64
C LEU A 4 -3.36 -19.97 17.79
N GLU A 5 -3.62 -21.08 18.44
CA GLU A 5 -4.51 -21.16 19.60
C GLU A 5 -4.11 -20.23 20.78
N ASN A 6 -2.80 -20.08 21.04
CA ASN A 6 -2.32 -19.19 22.10
C ASN A 6 -2.53 -17.72 21.72
N ILE A 7 -2.37 -17.40 20.43
CA ILE A 7 -2.61 -16.06 19.90
C ILE A 7 -4.11 -15.71 19.96
N GLN A 8 -4.97 -16.66 19.57
CA GLN A 8 -6.42 -16.51 19.68
C GLN A 8 -6.87 -16.37 21.14
N LYS A 9 -6.22 -17.06 22.10
CA LYS A 9 -6.48 -16.85 23.53
C LYS A 9 -6.09 -15.45 23.98
N ALA A 10 -4.92 -14.95 23.57
CA ALA A 10 -4.47 -13.59 23.89
C ALA A 10 -5.45 -12.53 23.30
N TYR A 11 -5.90 -12.72 22.09
CA TYR A 11 -6.92 -11.89 21.45
C TYR A 11 -8.22 -11.86 22.29
N LYS A 12 -8.75 -13.02 22.67
CA LYS A 12 -9.96 -13.14 23.48
C LYS A 12 -9.82 -12.46 24.87
N ILE A 13 -8.63 -12.52 25.47
CA ILE A 13 -8.34 -11.83 26.72
C ILE A 13 -8.36 -10.32 26.52
N ALA A 14 -7.69 -9.81 25.47
CA ALA A 14 -7.70 -8.39 25.14
C ALA A 14 -9.13 -7.88 24.87
N TYR A 15 -9.94 -8.63 24.12
CA TYR A 15 -11.33 -8.30 23.87
C TYR A 15 -12.17 -8.25 25.17
N LYS A 16 -11.99 -9.20 26.09
CA LYS A 16 -12.65 -9.16 27.40
C LYS A 16 -12.29 -7.90 28.19
N HIS A 17 -11.02 -7.46 28.13
CA HIS A 17 -10.61 -6.21 28.76
C HIS A 17 -11.26 -4.99 28.10
N ALA A 18 -11.40 -4.99 26.76
CA ALA A 18 -12.11 -3.91 26.05
C ALA A 18 -13.57 -3.82 26.51
N ARG A 19 -14.27 -4.96 26.59
CA ARG A 19 -15.66 -5.01 27.07
C ARG A 19 -15.82 -4.55 28.52
N CYS A 20 -14.97 -5.07 29.41
CA CYS A 20 -14.97 -4.66 30.80
C CYS A 20 -14.73 -3.14 30.97
N ALA A 21 -13.77 -2.60 30.21
CA ALA A 21 -13.52 -1.16 30.21
C ALA A 21 -14.74 -0.36 29.69
N PHE A 22 -15.45 -0.87 28.69
CA PHE A 22 -16.67 -0.25 28.18
C PHE A 22 -17.78 -0.22 29.24
N GLU A 23 -18.01 -1.32 29.92
CA GLU A 23 -19.00 -1.42 31.04
C GLU A 23 -18.73 -0.40 32.16
N HIS A 24 -17.47 -0.03 32.38
CA HIS A 24 -17.04 0.97 33.36
C HIS A 24 -16.85 2.37 32.78
N LYS A 25 -17.20 2.60 31.52
CA LYS A 25 -17.02 3.86 30.78
C LYS A 25 -15.56 4.38 30.74
N GLU A 26 -14.60 3.46 30.79
CA GLU A 26 -13.16 3.76 30.68
C GLU A 26 -12.71 3.79 29.22
N TYR A 27 -13.25 4.70 28.39
CA TYR A 27 -13.16 4.65 26.94
C TYR A 27 -11.73 4.69 26.39
N ASN A 28 -10.80 5.38 27.04
CA ASN A 28 -9.39 5.33 26.65
C ASN A 28 -8.80 3.90 26.76
N LYS A 29 -9.26 3.10 27.73
CA LYS A 29 -8.88 1.69 27.84
C LYS A 29 -9.58 0.83 26.78
N VAL A 30 -10.82 1.17 26.40
CA VAL A 30 -11.52 0.51 25.27
C VAL A 30 -10.70 0.67 24.02
N PHE A 31 -10.32 1.89 23.65
CA PHE A 31 -9.47 2.15 22.47
C PHE A 31 -8.14 1.40 22.54
N HIS A 32 -7.49 1.40 23.70
CA HIS A 32 -6.24 0.67 23.88
C HIS A 32 -6.40 -0.83 23.56
N TRP A 33 -7.38 -1.49 24.18
CA TRP A 33 -7.57 -2.92 24.01
C TRP A 33 -8.11 -3.31 22.62
N CYS A 34 -8.98 -2.50 22.04
CA CYS A 34 -9.40 -2.68 20.63
C CYS A 34 -8.22 -2.59 19.66
N ARG A 35 -7.30 -1.65 19.90
CA ARG A 35 -6.07 -1.53 19.09
C ARG A 35 -5.17 -2.75 19.26
N VAL A 36 -5.00 -3.27 20.50
CA VAL A 36 -4.25 -4.51 20.76
C VAL A 36 -4.86 -5.69 19.99
N CYS A 37 -6.18 -5.85 20.03
CA CYS A 37 -6.88 -6.88 19.27
C CYS A 37 -6.62 -6.74 17.77
N ALA A 38 -6.78 -5.54 17.22
CA ALA A 38 -6.57 -5.27 15.79
C ALA A 38 -5.11 -5.53 15.35
N GLN A 39 -4.13 -5.16 16.19
CA GLN A 39 -2.72 -5.45 15.92
C GLN A 39 -2.41 -6.94 15.90
N ILE A 40 -2.96 -7.70 16.86
CA ILE A 40 -2.82 -9.17 16.91
C ILE A 40 -3.44 -9.79 15.65
N ALA A 41 -4.66 -9.40 15.30
CA ALA A 41 -5.37 -9.89 14.12
C ALA A 41 -4.61 -9.58 12.82
N TYR A 42 -4.10 -8.36 12.68
CA TYR A 42 -3.30 -7.95 11.52
C TYR A 42 -1.99 -8.74 11.37
N GLN A 43 -1.26 -8.96 12.46
CA GLN A 43 0.03 -9.65 12.42
C GLN A 43 -0.08 -11.14 12.09
N VAL A 44 -1.15 -11.80 12.52
CA VAL A 44 -1.32 -13.24 12.36
C VAL A 44 -2.31 -13.60 11.25
N ASN A 45 -3.20 -12.69 10.94
CA ASN A 45 -4.11 -12.70 9.80
C ASN A 45 -4.96 -13.98 9.66
N TRP A 46 -5.64 -14.39 10.74
CA TRP A 46 -6.63 -15.50 10.70
C TRP A 46 -8.07 -15.03 10.47
N ILE A 47 -8.33 -13.72 10.66
CA ILE A 47 -9.59 -13.02 10.37
C ILE A 47 -9.28 -11.76 9.56
N TYR A 48 -10.26 -11.23 8.82
CA TYR A 48 -10.09 -10.07 7.96
C TYR A 48 -10.82 -8.82 8.46
N CYS A 49 -11.78 -8.99 9.37
CA CYS A 49 -12.53 -7.95 10.09
C CYS A 49 -13.03 -8.52 11.41
N ASP A 50 -13.56 -7.67 12.30
CA ASP A 50 -14.16 -8.11 13.55
C ASP A 50 -15.29 -7.15 13.96
N ASP A 51 -16.52 -7.65 13.83
CA ASP A 51 -17.74 -6.92 14.12
C ASP A 51 -17.87 -6.54 15.60
N GLU A 52 -17.37 -7.37 16.51
CA GLU A 52 -17.50 -7.14 17.95
C GLU A 52 -16.64 -5.95 18.41
N ILE A 53 -15.42 -5.84 17.86
CA ILE A 53 -14.55 -4.68 18.12
C ILE A 53 -15.16 -3.42 17.51
N GLU A 54 -15.63 -3.50 16.27
CA GLU A 54 -16.22 -2.33 15.61
C GLU A 54 -17.49 -1.85 16.31
N ASN A 55 -18.33 -2.78 16.82
CA ASN A 55 -19.49 -2.42 17.62
C ASN A 55 -19.11 -1.68 18.92
N LEU A 56 -18.01 -2.08 19.60
CA LEU A 56 -17.54 -1.34 20.77
C LEU A 56 -17.11 0.09 20.41
N LEU A 57 -16.42 0.25 19.28
CA LEU A 57 -15.99 1.58 18.81
C LEU A 57 -17.19 2.47 18.44
N VAL A 58 -18.21 1.90 17.80
CA VAL A 58 -19.48 2.58 17.52
C VAL A 58 -20.17 3.00 18.81
N ALA A 59 -20.28 2.10 19.78
CA ALA A 59 -20.93 2.38 21.06
C ALA A 59 -20.20 3.48 21.85
N VAL A 60 -18.87 3.50 21.85
CA VAL A 60 -18.08 4.60 22.45
C VAL A 60 -18.41 5.93 21.75
N ALA A 61 -18.49 5.94 20.44
CA ALA A 61 -18.84 7.15 19.70
C ALA A 61 -20.26 7.63 19.97
N GLU A 62 -21.23 6.72 20.13
CA GLU A 62 -22.62 7.04 20.50
C GLU A 62 -22.74 7.62 21.91
N ASP A 63 -21.93 7.14 22.86
CA ASP A 63 -21.91 7.67 24.23
C ASP A 63 -21.21 9.04 24.33
N GLU A 64 -20.17 9.27 23.55
CA GLU A 64 -19.27 10.43 23.69
C GLU A 64 -19.57 11.57 22.69
N ILE A 65 -20.05 11.26 21.49
CA ILE A 65 -20.24 12.25 20.44
C ILE A 65 -21.71 12.66 20.35
N LYS A 66 -21.98 13.91 20.66
CA LYS A 66 -23.27 14.50 20.32
C LYS A 66 -23.30 14.76 18.81
N VAL A 67 -24.06 13.95 18.10
CA VAL A 67 -24.19 14.05 16.65
C VAL A 67 -24.84 15.38 16.26
N ASN A 68 -24.13 16.16 15.45
CA ASN A 68 -24.65 17.40 14.90
C ASN A 68 -25.33 17.14 13.54
N SER A 69 -26.39 17.89 13.24
CA SER A 69 -26.95 17.94 11.88
C SER A 69 -25.92 18.60 10.97
N LEU A 70 -25.47 17.88 9.94
CA LEU A 70 -24.53 18.37 8.94
C LEU A 70 -25.25 18.60 7.62
N VAL A 71 -25.07 19.75 7.01
CA VAL A 71 -25.44 20.01 5.62
C VAL A 71 -24.17 19.95 4.78
N PRO A 72 -23.92 18.82 4.06
CA PRO A 72 -22.70 18.66 3.31
C PRO A 72 -22.57 19.67 2.17
N ASN A 73 -21.37 20.20 1.97
CA ASN A 73 -21.05 21.01 0.80
C ASN A 73 -20.54 20.09 -0.33
N PRO A 74 -21.18 20.05 -1.52
CA PRO A 74 -20.82 19.14 -2.61
C PRO A 74 -19.42 19.40 -3.20
N GLU A 75 -18.86 20.59 -2.99
CA GLU A 75 -17.51 20.93 -3.45
C GLU A 75 -16.41 20.48 -2.47
N ARG A 76 -16.78 20.02 -1.26
CA ARG A 76 -15.85 19.71 -0.18
C ARG A 76 -15.66 18.22 0.00
N ILE A 77 -14.40 17.80 0.01
CA ILE A 77 -13.98 16.41 0.28
C ILE A 77 -12.99 16.42 1.45
N CYS A 78 -13.20 15.56 2.43
CA CYS A 78 -12.19 15.32 3.46
C CYS A 78 -11.33 14.10 3.06
N PHE A 79 -10.02 14.21 3.25
CA PHE A 79 -9.06 13.13 3.10
C PHE A 79 -8.39 12.87 4.46
N TYR A 80 -8.71 11.78 5.10
CA TYR A 80 -8.03 11.37 6.32
C TYR A 80 -6.86 10.47 5.98
N ASP A 81 -5.64 10.86 6.37
CA ASP A 81 -4.42 10.12 6.08
C ASP A 81 -3.69 9.73 7.37
N ALA A 82 -3.75 8.46 7.73
CA ALA A 82 -3.04 7.92 8.88
C ALA A 82 -1.52 7.85 8.66
N PHE A 83 -1.03 7.92 7.42
CA PHE A 83 0.37 7.75 7.05
C PHE A 83 1.03 9.09 6.70
N PHE A 84 0.47 9.84 5.77
CA PHE A 84 0.93 11.13 5.26
C PHE A 84 2.45 11.16 4.98
N LEU A 85 2.90 10.34 4.02
CA LEU A 85 4.33 10.09 3.74
C LEU A 85 4.66 10.34 2.26
N ASP A 86 5.71 11.11 1.96
CA ASP A 86 6.18 11.46 0.61
C ASP A 86 6.41 10.23 -0.30
N TYR A 87 6.96 9.15 0.26
CA TYR A 87 7.28 7.94 -0.50
C TYR A 87 6.10 6.99 -0.72
N ARG A 88 4.92 7.33 -0.19
CA ARG A 88 3.67 6.61 -0.44
C ARG A 88 2.81 7.38 -1.41
N GLY A 89 3.20 7.41 -2.68
CA GLY A 89 2.56 8.19 -3.72
C GLY A 89 1.03 8.08 -3.85
N LEU A 90 0.40 7.11 -3.17
CA LEU A 90 -1.04 6.89 -3.25
C LEU A 90 -1.87 8.07 -2.71
N SER A 91 -1.53 8.60 -1.53
CA SER A 91 -2.24 9.78 -1.00
C SER A 91 -2.19 10.94 -1.97
N LEU A 92 -1.00 11.19 -2.53
CA LEU A 92 -0.78 12.29 -3.47
C LEU A 92 -1.58 12.10 -4.78
N GLN A 93 -1.76 10.86 -5.25
CA GLN A 93 -2.61 10.58 -6.42
C GLN A 93 -4.05 11.02 -6.20
N TYR A 94 -4.64 10.60 -5.08
CA TYR A 94 -6.01 10.99 -4.72
C TYR A 94 -6.15 12.51 -4.55
N LEU A 95 -5.20 13.13 -3.83
CA LEU A 95 -5.23 14.56 -3.56
C LEU A 95 -5.09 15.37 -4.86
N ARG A 96 -4.18 15.00 -5.75
CA ARG A 96 -4.04 15.63 -7.08
C ARG A 96 -5.31 15.48 -7.92
N ALA A 97 -5.92 14.30 -7.92
CA ALA A 97 -7.15 14.05 -8.67
C ALA A 97 -8.31 14.91 -8.16
N LEU A 98 -8.50 15.00 -6.84
CA LEU A 98 -9.54 15.80 -6.23
C LEU A 98 -9.34 17.29 -6.52
N LEU A 99 -8.12 17.80 -6.37
CA LEU A 99 -7.77 19.19 -6.64
C LEU A 99 -7.90 19.54 -8.12
N ALA A 100 -7.52 18.64 -9.03
CA ALA A 100 -7.71 18.77 -10.48
C ALA A 100 -9.20 18.81 -10.86
N ALA A 101 -10.04 18.06 -10.13
CA ALA A 101 -11.50 18.10 -10.26
C ALA A 101 -12.15 19.38 -9.67
N GLY A 102 -11.34 20.31 -9.15
CA GLY A 102 -11.80 21.57 -8.59
C GLY A 102 -12.38 21.49 -7.17
N LYS A 103 -12.21 20.37 -6.49
CA LYS A 103 -12.71 20.19 -5.11
C LYS A 103 -11.91 21.01 -4.10
N GLU A 104 -12.58 21.46 -3.05
CA GLU A 104 -11.95 21.97 -1.84
C GLU A 104 -11.65 20.79 -0.92
N VAL A 105 -10.40 20.61 -0.52
CA VAL A 105 -9.94 19.40 0.17
C VAL A 105 -9.41 19.73 1.56
N LEU A 106 -9.96 19.08 2.59
CA LEU A 106 -9.39 19.06 3.94
C LEU A 106 -8.59 17.77 4.12
N VAL A 107 -7.29 17.90 4.32
CA VAL A 107 -6.41 16.76 4.70
C VAL A 107 -6.29 16.75 6.23
N VAL A 108 -6.77 15.68 6.86
CA VAL A 108 -6.58 15.45 8.30
C VAL A 108 -5.53 14.35 8.46
N CYS A 109 -4.38 14.67 9.05
CA CYS A 109 -3.28 13.72 9.18
C CYS A 109 -2.81 13.56 10.62
N GLN A 110 -2.36 12.33 10.94
CA GLN A 110 -1.73 12.02 12.22
C GLN A 110 -0.28 12.48 12.18
N ASN A 111 0.03 13.53 12.95
CA ASN A 111 1.38 14.02 13.24
C ASN A 111 2.43 13.62 12.16
N PRO A 112 2.58 14.37 11.06
CA PRO A 112 3.58 14.05 10.08
C PRO A 112 4.93 14.19 10.79
N LEU A 113 5.74 13.17 10.76
CA LEU A 113 7.18 13.32 10.92
C LEU A 113 7.58 14.28 9.80
N LEU A 114 7.77 15.56 10.14
CA LEU A 114 7.92 16.68 9.20
C LEU A 114 8.89 16.35 8.06
N ASP A 115 9.95 15.59 8.36
CA ASP A 115 10.96 15.17 7.40
C ASP A 115 10.49 14.16 6.34
N ASN A 116 9.40 13.41 6.60
CA ASN A 116 8.93 12.35 5.72
C ASN A 116 7.71 12.74 4.86
N SER A 117 7.22 13.96 5.02
CA SER A 117 6.07 14.50 4.27
C SER A 117 6.29 15.92 3.75
N ALA A 118 7.53 16.41 3.81
CA ALA A 118 7.85 17.80 3.48
C ALA A 118 7.51 18.16 2.03
N ALA A 119 7.88 17.32 1.07
CA ALA A 119 7.63 17.56 -0.35
C ALA A 119 6.12 17.55 -0.68
N MET A 120 5.38 16.60 -0.11
CA MET A 120 3.93 16.54 -0.28
C MET A 120 3.23 17.72 0.36
N GLN A 121 3.65 18.17 1.55
CA GLN A 121 3.11 19.35 2.20
C GLN A 121 3.37 20.63 1.40
N GLU A 122 4.59 20.80 0.87
CA GLU A 122 4.95 21.92 0.02
C GLU A 122 4.04 22.01 -1.20
N GLU A 123 3.93 20.91 -1.97
CA GLU A 123 3.07 20.85 -3.15
C GLU A 123 1.59 21.14 -2.83
N LEU A 124 1.08 20.58 -1.76
CA LEU A 124 -0.33 20.76 -1.40
C LEU A 124 -0.65 22.16 -0.88
N ARG A 125 0.27 22.81 -0.17
CA ARG A 125 0.09 24.17 0.34
C ARG A 125 0.09 25.24 -0.76
N GLU A 126 0.68 24.94 -1.92
CA GLU A 126 0.60 25.85 -3.09
C GLU A 126 -0.82 25.94 -3.65
N ASN A 127 -1.70 24.98 -3.36
CA ASN A 127 -3.07 24.99 -3.83
C ASN A 127 -4.00 25.61 -2.78
N PRO A 128 -4.65 26.77 -3.06
CA PRO A 128 -5.51 27.47 -2.11
C PRO A 128 -6.78 26.69 -1.71
N ARG A 129 -7.12 25.62 -2.43
CA ARG A 129 -8.24 24.75 -2.13
C ARG A 129 -7.85 23.55 -1.25
N CYS A 130 -6.58 23.43 -0.85
CA CYS A 130 -6.10 22.36 0.00
C CYS A 130 -5.78 22.88 1.40
N HIS A 131 -6.45 22.33 2.41
CA HIS A 131 -6.27 22.68 3.81
C HIS A 131 -5.69 21.48 4.55
N ILE A 132 -4.51 21.63 5.16
CA ILE A 132 -3.85 20.56 5.89
C ILE A 132 -3.98 20.82 7.39
N VAL A 133 -4.56 19.88 8.11
CA VAL A 133 -4.69 19.88 9.57
C VAL A 133 -3.95 18.67 10.15
N THR A 134 -3.03 18.95 11.04
CA THR A 134 -2.30 17.92 11.81
C THR A 134 -2.98 17.74 13.16
N LEU A 135 -3.28 16.51 13.53
CA LEU A 135 -3.83 16.21 14.85
C LEU A 135 -2.79 16.52 15.93
N PRO A 136 -3.17 17.21 17.02
CA PRO A 136 -2.26 17.58 18.09
C PRO A 136 -1.59 16.34 18.73
N PRO A 137 -0.29 16.41 19.03
CA PRO A 137 0.38 15.35 19.78
C PRO A 137 -0.10 15.33 21.24
N GLY A 138 0.03 14.16 21.89
CA GLY A 138 -0.25 14.02 23.33
C GLY A 138 -1.73 13.90 23.72
N GLN A 139 -2.65 13.98 22.77
CA GLN A 139 -4.07 13.73 23.03
C GLN A 139 -4.30 12.27 23.45
N ASN A 140 -5.17 12.05 24.42
CA ASN A 140 -5.70 10.72 24.68
C ASN A 140 -6.68 10.29 23.56
N SER A 141 -7.08 9.02 23.54
CA SER A 141 -7.88 8.46 22.44
C SER A 141 -9.26 9.10 22.32
N VAL A 142 -9.92 9.43 23.43
CA VAL A 142 -11.23 10.11 23.41
C VAL A 142 -11.09 11.53 22.86
N GLU A 143 -10.12 12.30 23.32
CA GLU A 143 -9.84 13.64 22.81
C GLU A 143 -9.53 13.62 21.31
N ARG A 144 -8.72 12.65 20.87
CA ARG A 144 -8.37 12.46 19.45
C ARG A 144 -9.60 12.15 18.61
N MET A 145 -10.48 11.27 19.06
CA MET A 145 -11.75 10.96 18.41
C MET A 145 -12.60 12.23 18.22
N HIS A 146 -12.76 13.03 19.29
CA HIS A 146 -13.50 14.31 19.20
C HIS A 146 -12.86 15.31 18.27
N THR A 147 -11.53 15.40 18.25
CA THR A 147 -10.79 16.32 17.37
C THR A 147 -11.00 15.94 15.92
N ILE A 148 -10.89 14.65 15.56
CA ILE A 148 -11.14 14.14 14.21
C ILE A 148 -12.57 14.47 13.79
N TYR A 149 -13.55 14.13 14.62
CA TYR A 149 -14.97 14.40 14.35
C TYR A 149 -15.24 15.89 14.12
N SER A 150 -14.70 16.75 14.97
CA SER A 150 -14.90 18.20 14.89
C SER A 150 -14.30 18.81 13.62
N HIS A 151 -13.09 18.41 13.21
CA HIS A 151 -12.49 18.90 11.97
C HIS A 151 -13.35 18.54 10.76
N ILE A 152 -13.83 17.30 10.69
CA ILE A 152 -14.65 16.85 9.55
C ILE A 152 -16.01 17.56 9.55
N THR A 153 -16.69 17.63 10.68
CA THR A 153 -18.01 18.24 10.75
C THR A 153 -17.99 19.76 10.52
N ASN A 154 -16.96 20.45 11.02
CA ASN A 154 -16.78 21.89 10.76
C ASN A 154 -16.48 22.19 9.28
N PHE A 155 -15.78 21.30 8.60
CA PHE A 155 -15.52 21.42 7.17
C PHE A 155 -16.74 21.06 6.32
N ALA A 156 -17.63 20.24 6.83
CA ALA A 156 -18.87 19.82 6.18
C ALA A 156 -18.69 19.20 4.78
N PRO A 157 -17.84 18.16 4.63
CA PRO A 157 -17.60 17.54 3.33
C PRO A 157 -18.78 16.67 2.89
N THR A 158 -18.95 16.47 1.57
CA THR A 158 -19.88 15.48 1.02
C THR A 158 -19.33 14.05 1.11
N ALA A 159 -18.02 13.91 1.06
CA ALA A 159 -17.36 12.61 1.20
C ALA A 159 -16.08 12.69 2.04
N LEU A 160 -15.77 11.57 2.67
CA LEU A 160 -14.54 11.30 3.42
C LEU A 160 -13.81 10.13 2.76
N LEU A 161 -12.63 10.39 2.25
CA LEU A 161 -11.70 9.35 1.82
C LEU A 161 -10.85 8.92 3.02
N MET A 162 -10.90 7.64 3.35
CA MET A 162 -10.28 7.07 4.55
C MET A 162 -9.04 6.25 4.16
N HIS A 163 -7.86 6.83 4.36
CA HIS A 163 -6.57 6.16 4.18
C HIS A 163 -6.01 5.76 5.55
N LEU A 164 -6.39 4.57 6.02
CA LEU A 164 -6.24 4.13 7.40
C LEU A 164 -5.14 3.08 7.59
N GLU A 165 -4.52 3.11 8.76
CA GLU A 165 -3.84 1.94 9.31
C GLU A 165 -4.88 0.88 9.73
N PRO A 166 -4.53 -0.41 9.71
CA PRO A 166 -5.45 -1.50 10.05
C PRO A 166 -6.07 -1.41 11.46
N PHE A 167 -5.50 -0.59 12.33
CA PHE A 167 -5.86 -0.44 13.75
C PHE A 167 -6.16 1.01 14.17
N SER A 168 -6.66 1.84 13.25
CA SER A 168 -6.99 3.27 13.50
C SER A 168 -8.30 3.44 14.29
N VAL A 169 -8.34 2.98 15.54
CA VAL A 169 -9.55 2.84 16.35
C VAL A 169 -10.27 4.16 16.62
N GLU A 170 -9.55 5.26 16.92
CA GLU A 170 -10.15 6.58 17.17
C GLU A 170 -10.81 7.15 15.91
N ALA A 171 -10.16 6.98 14.75
CA ALA A 171 -10.70 7.41 13.47
C ALA A 171 -11.99 6.64 13.14
N ILE A 172 -11.99 5.31 13.31
CA ILE A 172 -13.19 4.48 13.08
C ILE A 172 -14.35 4.91 13.98
N ALA A 173 -14.11 5.15 15.27
CA ALA A 173 -15.15 5.66 16.18
C ALA A 173 -15.68 7.02 15.73
N ALA A 174 -14.81 7.98 15.40
CA ALA A 174 -15.21 9.29 14.91
C ALA A 174 -16.04 9.20 13.62
N PHE A 175 -15.62 8.34 12.66
CA PHE A 175 -16.31 8.18 11.37
C PHE A 175 -17.66 7.49 11.51
N SER A 176 -17.83 6.58 12.47
CA SER A 176 -19.11 5.94 12.75
C SER A 176 -20.19 6.91 13.20
N ALA A 177 -19.82 8.02 13.84
CA ALA A 177 -20.72 9.08 14.26
C ALA A 177 -21.11 10.06 13.14
N LEU A 178 -20.40 10.08 12.00
CA LEU A 178 -20.71 11.00 10.89
C LEU A 178 -22.06 10.65 10.26
N ARG A 179 -22.83 11.68 9.96
CA ARG A 179 -24.11 11.57 9.24
C ARG A 179 -24.09 12.48 8.01
N GLY A 180 -24.62 11.97 6.90
CA GLY A 180 -24.69 12.72 5.64
C GLY A 180 -23.36 12.84 4.88
N VAL A 181 -22.30 12.21 5.36
CA VAL A 181 -20.97 12.16 4.71
C VAL A 181 -20.73 10.77 4.15
N LYS A 182 -20.46 10.65 2.85
CA LYS A 182 -20.11 9.40 2.20
C LYS A 182 -18.69 8.97 2.63
N ARG A 183 -18.52 7.75 3.15
CA ARG A 183 -17.26 7.25 3.70
C ARG A 183 -16.67 6.19 2.78
N CYS A 184 -15.53 6.51 2.17
CA CYS A 184 -14.86 5.67 1.18
C CYS A 184 -13.51 5.19 1.73
N GLN A 185 -13.40 3.90 2.02
CA GLN A 185 -12.15 3.27 2.48
C GLN A 185 -11.20 3.04 1.32
N ILE A 186 -10.02 3.62 1.35
CA ILE A 186 -8.90 3.30 0.45
C ILE A 186 -8.22 2.04 0.99
N ASN A 187 -8.49 0.88 0.39
CA ASN A 187 -7.98 -0.39 0.88
C ASN A 187 -6.56 -0.67 0.39
N LEU A 188 -5.56 -0.35 1.22
CA LEU A 188 -4.15 -0.72 0.99
C LEU A 188 -3.77 -2.10 1.54
N THR A 189 -4.63 -2.66 2.39
CA THR A 189 -4.36 -3.88 3.14
C THR A 189 -5.36 -4.96 2.74
N ASP A 190 -5.47 -5.18 1.44
CA ASP A 190 -6.42 -6.13 0.86
C ASP A 190 -6.21 -7.58 1.34
N HIS A 191 -4.97 -7.92 1.69
CA HIS A 191 -4.52 -9.26 2.08
C HIS A 191 -4.56 -9.55 3.58
N ALA A 192 -4.91 -8.59 4.43
CA ALA A 192 -4.86 -8.75 5.88
C ALA A 192 -6.03 -8.06 6.59
N PHE A 193 -6.10 -8.25 7.90
CA PHE A 193 -7.08 -7.63 8.77
C PHE A 193 -7.02 -6.10 8.74
N TRP A 194 -8.17 -5.43 8.76
CA TRP A 194 -8.31 -4.01 9.07
C TRP A 194 -9.70 -3.71 9.64
N LEU A 195 -9.80 -2.60 10.39
CA LEU A 195 -11.03 -2.07 10.97
C LEU A 195 -11.67 -1.02 10.07
N GLY A 196 -13.01 -0.93 10.06
CA GLY A 196 -13.77 0.10 9.34
C GLY A 196 -14.85 -0.44 8.42
N VAL A 197 -15.06 -1.77 8.39
CA VAL A 197 -16.08 -2.41 7.55
C VAL A 197 -17.49 -1.90 7.88
N LYS A 198 -17.81 -1.67 9.16
CA LYS A 198 -19.13 -1.19 9.58
C LYS A 198 -19.35 0.30 9.32
N CYS A 199 -18.32 1.09 9.22
CA CYS A 199 -18.47 2.54 9.04
C CYS A 199 -18.36 2.99 7.58
N LEU A 200 -17.93 2.13 6.64
CA LEU A 200 -17.76 2.51 5.23
C LEU A 200 -19.08 2.46 4.44
N ASP A 201 -19.17 3.34 3.45
CA ASP A 201 -20.20 3.30 2.41
C ASP A 201 -19.64 2.64 1.15
N PHE A 202 -18.34 2.82 0.86
CA PHE A 202 -17.64 2.16 -0.25
C PHE A 202 -16.24 1.70 0.16
N SER A 203 -15.81 0.53 -0.36
CA SER A 203 -14.41 0.06 -0.35
C SER A 203 -13.80 0.30 -1.72
N LEU A 204 -12.70 1.05 -1.78
CA LEU A 204 -11.94 1.34 -2.99
C LEU A 204 -10.79 0.34 -3.09
N GLU A 205 -10.93 -0.61 -3.99
CA GLU A 205 -9.98 -1.70 -4.17
C GLU A 205 -9.09 -1.42 -5.37
N PHE A 206 -7.79 -1.62 -5.23
CA PHE A 206 -6.86 -1.35 -6.33
C PHE A 206 -6.64 -2.54 -7.27
N ARG A 207 -7.17 -3.75 -6.92
CA ARG A 207 -7.07 -4.97 -7.73
C ARG A 207 -8.22 -5.93 -7.42
N ASN A 208 -8.48 -6.87 -8.33
CA ASN A 208 -9.57 -7.85 -8.22
C ASN A 208 -9.43 -8.77 -7.00
N TYR A 209 -8.19 -9.13 -6.60
CA TYR A 209 -7.96 -9.88 -5.37
C TYR A 209 -8.57 -9.16 -4.15
N GLY A 210 -8.36 -7.84 -4.04
CA GLY A 210 -8.95 -7.02 -3.00
C GLY A 210 -10.48 -7.06 -3.03
N CYS A 211 -11.08 -6.94 -4.22
CA CYS A 211 -12.54 -7.06 -4.40
C CYS A 211 -13.07 -8.40 -3.88
N THR A 212 -12.40 -9.50 -4.25
CA THR A 212 -12.77 -10.85 -3.81
C THR A 212 -12.67 -11.00 -2.29
N VAL A 213 -11.57 -10.58 -1.71
CA VAL A 213 -11.36 -10.65 -0.24
C VAL A 213 -12.36 -9.76 0.51
N SER A 214 -12.66 -8.58 0.00
CA SER A 214 -13.63 -7.67 0.62
C SER A 214 -15.04 -8.23 0.57
N LEU A 215 -15.43 -8.90 -0.53
CA LEU A 215 -16.70 -9.59 -0.66
C LEU A 215 -16.77 -10.83 0.25
N GLU A 216 -15.80 -11.75 0.12
CA GLU A 216 -15.91 -13.10 0.70
C GLU A 216 -15.43 -13.18 2.16
N LYS A 217 -14.46 -12.37 2.55
CA LYS A 217 -13.82 -12.45 3.87
C LYS A 217 -14.21 -11.31 4.81
N ARG A 218 -14.64 -10.17 4.28
CA ARG A 218 -15.11 -9.04 5.08
C ARG A 218 -16.63 -8.84 5.01
N GLY A 219 -17.32 -9.57 4.10
CA GLY A 219 -18.76 -9.48 3.94
C GLY A 219 -19.25 -8.14 3.42
N ILE A 220 -18.39 -7.37 2.74
CA ILE A 220 -18.78 -6.10 2.12
C ILE A 220 -19.65 -6.39 0.91
N PRO A 221 -20.87 -5.84 0.80
CA PRO A 221 -21.74 -6.04 -0.35
C PRO A 221 -21.09 -5.61 -1.66
N ALA A 222 -21.34 -6.34 -2.74
CA ALA A 222 -20.70 -6.11 -4.03
C ALA A 222 -20.93 -4.70 -4.61
N ASP A 223 -22.11 -4.11 -4.37
CA ASP A 223 -22.46 -2.75 -4.79
C ASP A 223 -21.65 -1.66 -4.06
N LYS A 224 -21.10 -1.98 -2.90
CA LYS A 224 -20.21 -1.11 -2.13
C LYS A 224 -18.72 -1.29 -2.46
N ILE A 225 -18.34 -2.24 -3.30
CA ILE A 225 -16.97 -2.49 -3.72
C ILE A 225 -16.72 -1.78 -5.05
N LYS A 226 -15.71 -0.91 -5.10
CA LYS A 226 -15.29 -0.19 -6.31
C LYS A 226 -13.86 -0.53 -6.66
N LEU A 227 -13.65 -1.09 -7.85
CA LEU A 227 -12.32 -1.32 -8.38
C LEU A 227 -11.75 -0.01 -8.91
N LEU A 228 -10.68 0.47 -8.29
CA LEU A 228 -10.00 1.71 -8.65
C LEU A 228 -8.48 1.48 -8.65
N PRO A 229 -7.94 0.91 -9.73
CA PRO A 229 -6.50 0.72 -9.88
C PRO A 229 -5.76 2.05 -9.84
N TYR A 230 -4.69 2.11 -9.08
CA TYR A 230 -3.83 3.29 -9.06
C TYR A 230 -2.66 3.16 -10.05
N TYR A 231 -2.05 4.28 -10.41
CA TYR A 231 -0.88 4.36 -11.28
C TYR A 231 0.34 4.85 -10.50
N PRO A 232 1.58 4.60 -10.96
CA PRO A 232 2.77 5.10 -10.27
C PRO A 232 2.92 6.61 -10.45
N VAL A 233 3.09 7.34 -9.35
CA VAL A 233 3.48 8.76 -9.39
C VAL A 233 4.96 8.85 -9.64
N THR A 234 5.36 9.43 -10.75
CA THR A 234 6.76 9.66 -11.10
C THR A 234 7.28 10.91 -10.39
N GLY A 235 8.44 10.78 -9.73
CA GLY A 235 9.19 11.92 -9.20
C GLY A 235 9.90 12.71 -10.31
N LYS A 236 10.41 13.90 -9.95
CA LYS A 236 11.20 14.76 -10.85
C LYS A 236 12.70 14.68 -10.58
N GLU A 237 13.13 13.78 -9.70
CA GLU A 237 14.52 13.65 -9.29
C GLU A 237 15.38 13.13 -10.46
N PRO A 238 16.50 13.78 -10.79
CA PRO A 238 17.38 13.33 -11.86
C PRO A 238 18.06 12.00 -11.51
N PHE A 239 18.37 11.21 -12.52
CA PHE A 239 19.04 9.93 -12.34
C PHE A 239 20.42 10.10 -11.68
N ALA A 240 20.62 9.50 -10.52
CA ALA A 240 21.88 9.59 -9.77
C ALA A 240 22.92 8.51 -10.15
N GLY A 241 22.67 7.74 -11.22
CA GLY A 241 23.59 6.71 -11.71
C GLY A 241 23.53 5.37 -10.97
N PHE A 242 24.31 4.43 -11.47
CA PHE A 242 24.55 3.11 -10.87
C PHE A 242 25.97 3.03 -10.29
N PRO A 243 26.19 2.30 -9.18
CA PRO A 243 27.49 2.20 -8.51
C PRO A 243 28.50 1.26 -9.19
N LEU A 244 28.07 0.49 -10.21
CA LEU A 244 28.93 -0.40 -10.99
C LEU A 244 28.88 -0.02 -12.46
N PRO A 245 29.95 -0.34 -13.27
CA PRO A 245 29.96 -0.11 -14.71
C PRO A 245 28.85 -0.89 -15.41
N THR A 246 28.09 -0.20 -16.26
CA THR A 246 26.94 -0.76 -17.00
C THR A 246 27.12 -0.81 -18.51
N THR A 247 28.19 -0.21 -19.05
CA THR A 247 28.46 -0.17 -20.50
C THR A 247 28.57 -1.58 -21.09
N GLY A 248 27.75 -1.88 -22.08
CA GLY A 248 27.69 -3.19 -22.74
C GLY A 248 27.13 -4.32 -21.86
N LYS A 249 26.44 -3.98 -20.77
CA LYS A 249 25.79 -4.92 -19.88
C LYS A 249 24.27 -4.82 -20.00
N VAL A 250 23.59 -5.92 -19.71
CA VAL A 250 22.15 -5.93 -19.46
C VAL A 250 21.92 -5.65 -17.98
N ILE A 251 21.11 -4.65 -17.70
CA ILE A 251 20.88 -4.13 -16.35
C ILE A 251 19.58 -4.73 -15.80
N VAL A 252 19.71 -5.59 -14.80
CA VAL A 252 18.56 -6.12 -14.06
C VAL A 252 18.40 -5.36 -12.75
N VAL A 253 17.22 -4.81 -12.51
CA VAL A 253 16.90 -4.11 -11.27
C VAL A 253 15.80 -4.84 -10.52
N SER A 254 15.92 -4.88 -9.20
CA SER A 254 14.84 -5.25 -8.29
C SER A 254 14.77 -4.24 -7.15
N GLY A 255 13.63 -4.18 -6.43
CA GLY A 255 13.57 -3.25 -5.32
C GLY A 255 12.38 -3.43 -4.39
N ALA A 256 12.70 -3.35 -3.09
CA ALA A 256 11.71 -3.34 -2.01
C ALA A 256 12.38 -3.13 -0.65
N VAL A 257 11.58 -3.08 0.43
CA VAL A 257 12.09 -3.30 1.79
C VAL A 257 12.50 -4.76 1.95
N SER A 258 13.64 -5.01 2.61
CA SER A 258 14.33 -6.32 2.68
C SER A 258 13.44 -7.50 3.09
N TYR A 259 12.41 -7.30 3.94
CA TYR A 259 11.53 -8.40 4.35
C TYR A 259 10.80 -9.07 3.17
N LYS A 260 10.60 -8.33 2.07
CA LYS A 260 9.92 -8.84 0.86
C LYS A 260 10.71 -9.89 0.07
N ILE A 261 12.02 -9.97 0.32
CA ILE A 261 12.90 -10.96 -0.32
C ILE A 261 13.39 -12.04 0.65
N MET A 262 12.96 -11.96 1.93
CA MET A 262 13.34 -12.93 2.97
C MET A 262 12.29 -14.03 3.08
N GLY A 263 12.32 -14.94 2.12
CA GLY A 263 11.40 -16.05 2.06
C GLY A 263 11.98 -17.37 2.56
N LYS A 264 11.16 -18.39 2.59
CA LYS A 264 11.55 -19.77 2.83
C LYS A 264 12.52 -20.23 1.72
N ASN A 265 13.57 -20.92 2.08
CA ASN A 265 14.59 -21.46 1.16
C ASN A 265 15.36 -20.41 0.35
N ASP A 266 15.32 -19.14 0.73
CA ASP A 266 16.04 -18.06 0.04
C ASP A 266 15.77 -18.00 -1.49
N THR A 267 14.56 -18.32 -1.91
CA THR A 267 14.17 -18.46 -3.32
C THR A 267 14.60 -17.26 -4.16
N PHE A 268 14.30 -16.02 -3.70
CA PHE A 268 14.70 -14.81 -4.43
C PHE A 268 16.22 -14.74 -4.67
N PHE A 269 17.03 -15.18 -3.69
CA PHE A 269 18.48 -15.17 -3.82
C PHE A 269 18.94 -16.16 -4.90
N HIS A 270 18.29 -17.33 -4.97
CA HIS A 270 18.55 -18.32 -6.00
C HIS A 270 18.12 -17.87 -7.40
N LEU A 271 17.03 -17.12 -7.53
CA LEU A 271 16.64 -16.50 -8.80
C LEU A 271 17.69 -15.50 -9.30
N VAL A 272 18.18 -14.62 -8.41
CA VAL A 272 19.27 -13.66 -8.77
C VAL A 272 20.54 -14.40 -9.12
N LYS A 273 20.89 -15.45 -8.37
CA LYS A 273 22.07 -16.30 -8.67
C LYS A 273 21.97 -16.93 -10.04
N ASP A 274 20.84 -17.53 -10.39
CA ASP A 274 20.61 -18.18 -11.68
C ASP A 274 20.77 -17.18 -12.84
N ILE A 275 20.11 -16.02 -12.75
CA ILE A 275 20.23 -14.96 -13.76
C ILE A 275 21.70 -14.59 -13.98
N LEU A 276 22.47 -14.41 -12.92
CA LEU A 276 23.86 -13.97 -13.01
C LEU A 276 24.78 -15.09 -13.50
N GLU A 277 24.61 -16.32 -13.07
CA GLU A 277 25.46 -17.45 -13.49
C GLU A 277 25.23 -17.83 -14.94
N GLN A 278 23.97 -17.81 -15.40
CA GLN A 278 23.63 -18.14 -16.80
C GLN A 278 24.00 -17.02 -17.76
N ASN A 279 24.12 -15.74 -17.30
CA ASN A 279 24.29 -14.59 -18.17
C ASN A 279 25.49 -13.71 -17.71
N PRO A 280 26.72 -13.95 -18.22
CA PRO A 280 27.92 -13.22 -17.78
C PRO A 280 27.92 -11.72 -18.06
N ASN A 281 27.10 -11.26 -19.02
CA ASN A 281 26.93 -9.86 -19.40
C ASN A 281 25.91 -9.11 -18.55
N VAL A 282 25.28 -9.76 -17.54
CA VAL A 282 24.29 -9.12 -16.66
C VAL A 282 24.96 -8.48 -15.44
N VAL A 283 24.46 -7.29 -15.05
CA VAL A 283 24.69 -6.67 -13.74
C VAL A 283 23.34 -6.53 -13.04
N PHE A 284 23.31 -6.75 -11.72
CA PHE A 284 22.11 -6.70 -10.91
C PHE A 284 22.18 -5.56 -9.90
N PHE A 285 21.07 -4.80 -9.77
CA PHE A 285 20.96 -3.77 -8.74
C PHE A 285 19.72 -3.98 -7.89
N PHE A 286 19.89 -3.79 -6.59
CA PHE A 286 18.78 -3.85 -5.63
C PHE A 286 18.55 -2.47 -5.00
N ALA A 287 17.36 -1.89 -5.20
CA ALA A 287 16.94 -0.63 -4.61
C ALA A 287 16.02 -0.89 -3.42
N GLY A 288 16.31 -0.28 -2.27
CA GLY A 288 15.46 -0.37 -1.09
C GLY A 288 16.23 -0.47 0.22
N GLY A 289 15.48 -0.43 1.29
CA GLY A 289 16.01 -0.39 2.65
C GLY A 289 15.87 -1.71 3.41
N GLY A 290 16.33 -1.68 4.67
CA GLY A 290 16.27 -2.81 5.59
C GLY A 290 17.57 -3.62 5.66
N ASN A 291 17.53 -4.75 6.37
CA ASN A 291 18.72 -5.58 6.58
C ASN A 291 18.95 -6.56 5.41
N LEU A 292 19.92 -6.25 4.56
CA LEU A 292 20.31 -7.06 3.40
C LEU A 292 21.53 -7.96 3.65
N ASN A 293 22.02 -8.06 4.90
CA ASN A 293 23.25 -8.79 5.21
C ASN A 293 23.19 -10.28 4.83
N LYS A 294 22.04 -10.91 4.95
CA LYS A 294 21.85 -12.32 4.55
C LYS A 294 22.03 -12.48 3.04
N PHE A 295 21.43 -11.58 2.27
CA PHE A 295 21.52 -11.59 0.80
C PHE A 295 22.95 -11.28 0.34
N LYS A 296 23.60 -10.26 0.90
CA LYS A 296 25.00 -9.90 0.60
C LYS A 296 25.95 -11.09 0.86
N ARG A 297 25.82 -11.75 2.01
CA ARG A 297 26.62 -12.96 2.33
C ARG A 297 26.34 -14.13 1.39
N PHE A 298 25.11 -14.28 0.93
CA PHE A 298 24.76 -15.27 -0.10
C PHE A 298 25.52 -15.01 -1.40
N LEU A 299 25.49 -13.78 -1.90
CA LEU A 299 26.18 -13.38 -3.13
C LEU A 299 27.71 -13.56 -3.01
N GLN A 300 28.32 -13.18 -1.88
CA GLN A 300 29.75 -13.41 -1.61
C GLN A 300 30.14 -14.88 -1.66
N ARG A 301 29.34 -15.75 -1.02
CA ARG A 301 29.58 -17.21 -1.06
C ARG A 301 29.57 -17.78 -2.49
N HIS A 302 28.80 -17.16 -3.38
CA HIS A 302 28.73 -17.56 -4.79
C HIS A 302 29.62 -16.72 -5.71
N LYS A 303 30.46 -15.82 -5.17
CA LYS A 303 31.40 -14.94 -5.93
C LYS A 303 30.68 -14.05 -6.96
N LEU A 304 29.48 -13.56 -6.62
CA LEU A 304 28.64 -12.73 -7.46
C LEU A 304 28.59 -11.26 -7.03
N GLU A 305 29.23 -10.91 -5.92
CA GLU A 305 29.19 -9.57 -5.32
C GLU A 305 29.69 -8.47 -6.26
N ASN A 306 30.66 -8.76 -7.12
CA ASN A 306 31.23 -7.81 -8.09
C ASN A 306 30.28 -7.44 -9.24
N ARG A 307 29.18 -8.18 -9.39
CA ARG A 307 28.12 -7.91 -10.37
C ARG A 307 26.81 -7.48 -9.75
N CYS A 308 26.82 -7.23 -8.43
CA CYS A 308 25.63 -6.84 -7.68
C CYS A 308 25.86 -5.50 -6.98
N GLY A 309 25.03 -4.51 -7.26
CA GLY A 309 25.02 -3.20 -6.61
C GLY A 309 23.83 -3.03 -5.68
N PHE A 310 24.02 -2.35 -4.55
CA PHE A 310 22.96 -2.02 -3.61
C PHE A 310 22.77 -0.50 -3.58
N LEU A 311 21.59 -0.05 -3.99
CA LEU A 311 21.31 1.36 -4.22
C LEU A 311 20.77 2.07 -2.96
N GLY A 312 20.36 1.31 -1.93
CA GLY A 312 19.64 1.87 -0.80
C GLY A 312 18.24 2.40 -1.20
N ALA A 313 17.65 3.22 -0.35
CA ALA A 313 16.43 3.93 -0.70
C ALA A 313 16.77 5.07 -1.69
N ARG A 314 16.05 5.11 -2.82
CA ARG A 314 16.27 6.06 -3.92
C ARG A 314 15.05 6.94 -4.12
N ARG A 315 15.23 8.27 -4.12
CA ARG A 315 14.14 9.21 -4.49
C ARG A 315 13.89 9.20 -5.99
N ASP A 316 14.94 9.02 -6.78
CA ASP A 316 14.90 8.88 -8.24
C ASP A 316 14.57 7.44 -8.70
N ILE A 317 13.76 6.70 -7.95
CA ILE A 317 13.48 5.27 -8.23
C ILE A 317 12.84 5.07 -9.61
N ASN A 318 12.01 6.01 -10.08
CA ASN A 318 11.46 5.97 -11.44
C ASN A 318 12.58 6.00 -12.49
N GLU A 319 13.58 6.88 -12.32
CA GLU A 319 14.71 6.98 -13.21
C GLU A 319 15.63 5.74 -13.14
N VAL A 320 15.82 5.18 -11.94
CA VAL A 320 16.53 3.89 -11.79
C VAL A 320 15.86 2.81 -12.66
N ILE A 321 14.53 2.71 -12.61
CA ILE A 321 13.77 1.75 -13.41
C ILE A 321 13.83 2.13 -14.92
N ALA A 322 13.69 3.41 -15.25
CA ALA A 322 13.78 3.86 -16.64
C ALA A 322 15.13 3.49 -17.30
N HIS A 323 16.20 3.42 -16.51
CA HIS A 323 17.55 3.07 -16.97
C HIS A 323 17.89 1.57 -16.82
N CYS A 324 16.97 0.70 -16.39
CA CYS A 324 17.18 -0.74 -16.43
C CYS A 324 16.71 -1.36 -17.75
N ASP A 325 17.13 -2.60 -18.00
CA ASP A 325 16.67 -3.41 -19.12
C ASP A 325 15.56 -4.38 -18.72
N ILE A 326 15.65 -4.94 -17.50
CA ILE A 326 14.72 -5.94 -16.97
C ILE A 326 14.43 -5.60 -15.51
N TYR A 327 13.18 -5.63 -15.11
CA TYR A 327 12.80 -5.59 -13.70
C TYR A 327 12.53 -7.00 -13.19
N LEU A 328 13.25 -7.42 -12.14
CA LEU A 328 12.99 -8.66 -11.42
C LEU A 328 12.03 -8.39 -10.25
N ALA A 329 10.85 -8.95 -10.28
CA ALA A 329 9.88 -8.84 -9.21
C ALA A 329 10.38 -9.51 -7.92
N THR A 330 10.10 -8.91 -6.76
CA THR A 330 10.49 -9.49 -5.46
C THR A 330 9.60 -10.68 -5.09
N TYR A 331 10.19 -11.65 -4.37
CA TYR A 331 9.53 -12.84 -3.85
C TYR A 331 10.03 -13.14 -2.42
N PRO A 332 9.22 -13.57 -1.45
CA PRO A 332 7.83 -14.04 -1.57
C PRO A 332 6.75 -12.95 -1.64
N ILE A 333 7.10 -11.69 -1.44
CA ILE A 333 6.12 -10.60 -1.48
C ILE A 333 6.44 -9.66 -2.63
N THR A 334 5.55 -9.61 -3.61
CA THR A 334 5.67 -8.73 -4.76
C THR A 334 5.62 -7.26 -4.36
N GLY A 335 6.54 -6.46 -4.90
CA GLY A 335 6.53 -5.02 -4.79
C GLY A 335 5.60 -4.38 -5.83
N GLY A 336 4.30 -4.28 -5.55
CA GLY A 336 3.31 -3.79 -6.52
C GLY A 336 3.69 -2.45 -7.15
N LEU A 337 4.00 -1.42 -6.35
CA LEU A 337 4.40 -0.10 -6.87
C LEU A 337 5.67 -0.17 -7.74
N MET A 338 6.66 -0.96 -7.35
CA MET A 338 7.89 -1.13 -8.14
C MET A 338 7.61 -1.79 -9.48
N SER A 339 6.71 -2.77 -9.50
CA SER A 339 6.26 -3.43 -10.73
C SER A 339 5.49 -2.46 -11.64
N GLN A 340 4.69 -1.56 -11.05
CA GLN A 340 4.01 -0.50 -11.80
C GLN A 340 4.99 0.51 -12.39
N TYR A 341 6.05 0.90 -11.68
CA TYR A 341 7.13 1.72 -12.27
C TYR A 341 7.78 1.02 -13.47
N ALA A 342 8.04 -0.30 -13.36
CA ALA A 342 8.60 -1.07 -14.47
C ALA A 342 7.66 -1.07 -15.67
N ALA A 343 6.40 -1.40 -15.48
CA ALA A 343 5.40 -1.40 -16.54
C ALA A 343 5.23 -0.02 -17.18
N ALA A 344 5.10 1.04 -16.38
CA ALA A 344 4.95 2.42 -16.87
C ALA A 344 6.15 2.90 -17.71
N ASN A 345 7.36 2.42 -17.39
CA ASN A 345 8.58 2.69 -18.17
C ASN A 345 8.80 1.72 -19.34
N GLY A 346 7.83 0.86 -19.67
CA GLY A 346 7.96 -0.11 -20.76
C GLY A 346 9.07 -1.12 -20.50
N LYS A 347 9.30 -1.51 -19.24
CA LYS A 347 10.30 -2.52 -18.90
C LYS A 347 9.65 -3.87 -18.70
N PRO A 348 10.21 -4.95 -19.31
CA PRO A 348 9.73 -6.30 -19.07
C PRO A 348 9.90 -6.66 -17.58
N ILE A 349 8.94 -7.39 -17.06
CA ILE A 349 8.96 -7.86 -15.68
C ILE A 349 9.17 -9.36 -15.69
N LEU A 350 10.28 -9.80 -15.11
CA LEU A 350 10.56 -11.20 -14.83
C LEU A 350 10.06 -11.51 -13.42
N ALA A 351 9.15 -12.46 -13.27
CA ALA A 351 8.50 -12.72 -12.01
C ALA A 351 8.38 -14.22 -11.71
N TRP A 352 8.75 -14.56 -10.48
CA TRP A 352 8.52 -15.86 -9.88
C TRP A 352 7.32 -15.80 -8.95
N ASN A 353 6.45 -16.83 -9.00
CA ASN A 353 5.41 -17.00 -8.01
C ASN A 353 5.27 -18.48 -7.62
N SER A 354 4.72 -18.74 -6.44
CA SER A 354 4.29 -20.06 -6.01
C SER A 354 2.77 -20.10 -5.98
N SER A 355 2.19 -21.22 -6.39
CA SER A 355 0.74 -21.45 -6.29
C SER A 355 0.19 -21.30 -4.87
N ASP A 356 1.06 -21.42 -3.86
CA ASP A 356 0.69 -21.29 -2.46
C ASP A 356 0.54 -19.82 -1.99
N LEU A 357 0.90 -18.86 -2.85
CA LEU A 357 0.93 -17.43 -2.52
C LEU A 357 0.14 -16.60 -3.55
N PRO A 358 -1.20 -16.72 -3.59
CA PRO A 358 -2.03 -15.98 -4.56
C PRO A 358 -1.93 -14.46 -4.41
N ILE A 359 -1.61 -13.96 -3.21
CA ILE A 359 -1.38 -12.53 -2.94
C ILE A 359 -0.26 -11.92 -3.80
N ASN A 360 0.65 -12.73 -4.34
CA ASN A 360 1.74 -12.28 -5.21
C ASN A 360 1.34 -12.28 -6.70
N ASN A 361 0.05 -12.37 -7.00
CA ASN A 361 -0.43 -12.26 -8.36
C ASN A 361 -0.06 -10.88 -8.93
N LEU A 362 1.03 -10.86 -9.70
CA LEU A 362 1.62 -9.65 -10.27
C LEU A 362 0.72 -9.05 -11.35
N GLU A 363 0.04 -9.88 -12.09
CA GLU A 363 -0.83 -9.49 -13.21
C GLU A 363 -1.88 -8.48 -12.75
N GLU A 364 -2.42 -8.66 -11.55
CA GLU A 364 -3.42 -7.75 -11.00
C GLU A 364 -2.87 -6.38 -10.59
N PHE A 365 -1.56 -6.20 -10.54
CA PHE A 365 -0.96 -4.89 -10.29
C PHE A 365 -0.68 -4.10 -11.57
N VAL A 366 -0.43 -4.79 -12.69
CA VAL A 366 0.11 -4.14 -13.90
C VAL A 366 -0.72 -4.37 -15.17
N CYS A 367 -1.65 -5.31 -15.17
CA CYS A 367 -2.48 -5.60 -16.36
C CYS A 367 -3.88 -6.10 -15.98
N ILE A 368 -4.52 -5.38 -15.05
CA ILE A 368 -5.75 -5.78 -14.36
C ILE A 368 -6.92 -6.16 -15.29
N HIS A 369 -6.99 -5.58 -16.46
CA HIS A 369 -8.06 -5.84 -17.44
C HIS A 369 -7.63 -6.79 -18.57
N ARG A 370 -6.41 -7.34 -18.52
CA ARG A 370 -5.89 -8.25 -19.55
C ARG A 370 -5.47 -9.59 -18.97
N LYS A 371 -5.82 -10.67 -19.65
CA LYS A 371 -5.32 -12.03 -19.34
C LYS A 371 -3.90 -12.18 -19.89
N THR A 372 -2.93 -11.62 -19.19
CA THR A 372 -1.51 -11.73 -19.53
C THR A 372 -0.81 -12.51 -18.42
N HIS A 373 -0.15 -13.61 -18.73
CA HIS A 373 0.65 -14.36 -17.77
C HIS A 373 2.04 -13.76 -17.68
N LEU A 374 2.43 -13.33 -16.50
CA LEU A 374 3.75 -12.76 -16.19
C LEU A 374 4.52 -13.62 -15.20
N THR A 375 3.80 -14.29 -14.30
CA THR A 375 4.39 -15.08 -13.22
C THR A 375 4.71 -16.49 -13.69
N ILE A 376 5.93 -16.93 -13.41
CA ILE A 376 6.47 -18.25 -13.75
C ILE A 376 6.60 -19.05 -12.45
N THR A 377 6.19 -20.32 -12.47
CA THR A 377 6.22 -21.22 -11.31
C THR A 377 7.19 -22.38 -11.47
N ASP A 378 7.70 -22.60 -12.69
CA ASP A 378 8.74 -23.59 -12.98
C ASP A 378 10.11 -22.90 -13.11
N PHE A 379 11.14 -23.47 -12.44
CA PHE A 379 12.46 -22.86 -12.39
C PHE A 379 13.19 -22.89 -13.76
N ASN A 380 12.97 -23.94 -14.56
CA ASN A 380 13.59 -24.04 -15.88
C ASN A 380 12.95 -23.03 -16.85
N GLU A 381 11.63 -22.86 -16.77
CA GLU A 381 10.92 -21.82 -17.53
C GLU A 381 11.41 -20.43 -17.13
N PHE A 382 11.59 -20.16 -15.82
CA PHE A 382 12.12 -18.90 -15.34
C PHE A 382 13.53 -18.62 -15.89
N SER A 383 14.42 -19.62 -15.82
CA SER A 383 15.78 -19.51 -16.34
C SER A 383 15.81 -19.29 -17.86
N ALA A 384 14.92 -19.98 -18.61
CA ALA A 384 14.78 -19.79 -20.04
C ALA A 384 14.26 -18.41 -20.42
N GLU A 385 13.22 -17.91 -19.72
CA GLU A 385 12.69 -16.55 -19.93
C GLU A 385 13.71 -15.48 -19.57
N ALA A 386 14.45 -15.66 -18.46
CA ALA A 386 15.53 -14.76 -18.08
C ALA A 386 16.58 -14.65 -19.17
N ARG A 387 17.01 -15.77 -19.74
CA ARG A 387 17.97 -15.81 -20.85
C ARG A 387 17.40 -15.15 -22.11
N HIS A 388 16.17 -15.45 -22.49
CA HIS A 388 15.52 -14.84 -23.65
C HIS A 388 15.44 -13.32 -23.52
N LEU A 389 15.03 -12.82 -22.33
CA LEU A 389 15.04 -11.38 -22.05
C LEU A 389 16.45 -10.78 -22.07
N VAL A 390 17.50 -11.51 -21.73
CA VAL A 390 18.89 -11.02 -21.78
C VAL A 390 19.43 -10.99 -23.19
N ASP A 391 19.17 -12.01 -23.98
CA ASP A 391 19.78 -12.19 -25.30
C ASP A 391 19.08 -11.41 -26.41
N ASP A 392 17.76 -11.21 -26.30
CA ASP A 392 16.95 -10.56 -27.36
C ASP A 392 16.40 -9.21 -26.89
N CYS A 393 16.99 -8.13 -27.42
CA CYS A 393 16.57 -6.76 -27.12
C CYS A 393 15.19 -6.39 -27.71
N ASN A 394 14.81 -6.99 -28.82
CA ASN A 394 13.51 -6.76 -29.46
C ASN A 394 12.40 -7.42 -28.60
N TYR A 395 12.64 -8.65 -28.18
CA TYR A 395 11.74 -9.35 -27.25
C TYR A 395 11.57 -8.57 -25.94
N ARG A 396 12.67 -8.05 -25.36
CA ARG A 396 12.58 -7.18 -24.16
C ARG A 396 11.66 -5.99 -24.41
N HIS A 397 11.86 -5.31 -25.52
CA HIS A 397 11.06 -4.14 -25.89
C HIS A 397 9.59 -4.49 -26.06
N GLU A 398 9.27 -5.52 -26.84
CA GLU A 398 7.89 -5.98 -27.05
C GLU A 398 7.18 -6.34 -25.74
N ARG A 399 7.87 -7.07 -24.84
CA ARG A 399 7.33 -7.43 -23.54
C ARG A 399 7.09 -6.21 -22.64
N GLY A 400 7.99 -5.23 -22.67
CA GLY A 400 7.84 -3.98 -21.94
C GLY A 400 6.68 -3.13 -22.44
N GLU A 401 6.57 -2.95 -23.77
CA GLU A 401 5.47 -2.20 -24.38
C GLU A 401 4.10 -2.83 -24.11
N LEU A 402 4.02 -4.16 -24.12
CA LEU A 402 2.80 -4.88 -23.75
C LEU A 402 2.32 -4.48 -22.36
N LEU A 403 3.23 -4.38 -21.38
CA LEU A 403 2.91 -3.98 -20.02
C LEU A 403 2.54 -2.51 -19.93
N ARG A 404 3.28 -1.62 -20.59
CA ARG A 404 2.99 -0.18 -20.61
C ARG A 404 1.59 0.09 -21.16
N ASN A 405 1.21 -0.60 -22.22
CA ASN A 405 -0.11 -0.47 -22.84
C ASN A 405 -1.25 -1.17 -22.06
N ALA A 406 -0.91 -2.02 -21.10
CA ALA A 406 -1.89 -2.74 -20.29
C ALA A 406 -2.22 -2.01 -18.99
N MET A 407 -1.35 -1.10 -18.53
CA MET A 407 -1.55 -0.36 -17.29
C MET A 407 -2.65 0.70 -17.41
N GLU A 408 -3.39 0.86 -16.33
CA GLU A 408 -4.24 2.03 -16.16
C GLU A 408 -3.40 3.29 -16.02
N ASN A 409 -3.92 4.37 -16.58
CA ASN A 409 -3.23 5.64 -16.64
C ASN A 409 -3.82 6.66 -15.64
N ARG A 410 -3.17 7.82 -15.57
CA ARG A 410 -3.58 8.93 -14.74
C ARG A 410 -5.00 9.40 -15.05
N GLU A 411 -5.38 9.48 -16.31
CA GLU A 411 -6.70 10.00 -16.74
C GLU A 411 -7.83 9.09 -16.26
N TYR A 412 -7.66 7.77 -16.36
CA TYR A 412 -8.63 6.81 -15.83
C TYR A 412 -8.83 7.00 -14.33
N PHE A 413 -7.73 7.10 -13.57
CA PHE A 413 -7.79 7.27 -12.14
C PHE A 413 -8.47 8.60 -11.73
N GLU A 414 -8.03 9.72 -12.32
CA GLU A 414 -8.56 11.05 -12.03
C GLU A 414 -10.06 11.17 -12.35
N LYS A 415 -10.50 10.60 -13.49
CA LYS A 415 -11.91 10.55 -13.87
C LYS A 415 -12.75 9.81 -12.82
N ASN A 416 -12.30 8.64 -12.36
CA ASN A 416 -13.06 7.85 -11.38
C ASN A 416 -13.04 8.49 -9.97
N VAL A 417 -11.96 9.16 -9.58
CA VAL A 417 -11.90 9.89 -8.31
C VAL A 417 -12.80 11.13 -8.32
N ALA A 418 -12.97 11.78 -9.46
CA ALA A 418 -13.84 12.94 -9.59
C ALA A 418 -15.34 12.65 -9.38
N GLU A 419 -15.74 11.38 -9.44
CA GLU A 419 -17.13 10.93 -9.24
C GLU A 419 -17.52 10.84 -7.74
N PHE A 420 -16.58 10.99 -6.82
CA PHE A 420 -16.84 11.00 -5.38
C PHE A 420 -17.26 12.36 -4.89
#